data_1623438a71ad66cb8a88891b814d0ddd
#
_entry.id   1623438a71ad66cb8a88891b814d0ddd
#
_cell.length_a   1.000
_cell.length_b   1.000
_cell.length_c   1.000
_cell.angle_alpha   90.00
_cell.angle_beta   90.00
_cell.angle_gamma   90.00
#
_symmetry.space_group_name_H-M   'P 1'
#
loop_
_entity.id
_entity.type
_entity.pdbx_description
1 polymer ?
#
loop_
_entity_poly.entity_id
_entity_poly.type
_entity_poly.pdbx_seq_one_letter_code
_entity_poly.pdbx_strand_id
1 'polypeptide(L)'
;MSLLLGLLAISYFGSMVMRGRALRGRGRQSGAEWVLLGLIAGPNVLGAFEPEALGAFEPVAAVAVSWLALVIGVGIVGRGGPRAQKRVLSLGVVLALATGAGVAAAAYFAALYSTHLRGTRLWIAALGIGLCSCATARHPVDWAIERFGADGPLARMLSGIADLDDMLPLLLIAIPFAFAPVAMPGYALPWWGLCLLPLGLGAVMGTMCAALLRFEARASAAWGLLLGTALLSTGVSWRLGLSSLTTMFAMGVTLSLLSRHRAELREMLARTEQPVLLPILLLAGARVHVAIAWPLWVVLGVACVSRLLVRSAAAPVLVALTHPGARGASGPLGLGLMSTGALTMAVGLSFALRFPSVVGELVLSAAAVQTVLGEMLGPASLRRALAAAGELDPGALSMPTPPPAPEDALAASAAGEGQAAS
;
A
#
# COMPACT_ATOMS: atom_id res chain seq x y z
N MET A 1 12.52 -20.08 -15.66
CA MET A 1 11.93 -20.98 -14.63
C MET A 1 12.76 -21.05 -13.35
N SER A 2 14.10 -21.10 -13.42
CA SER A 2 15.01 -21.07 -12.26
C SER A 2 14.86 -19.84 -11.40
N LEU A 3 14.64 -18.67 -11.98
CA LEU A 3 14.54 -17.39 -11.29
C LEU A 3 13.24 -17.23 -10.50
N LEU A 4 12.13 -17.75 -11.02
CA LEU A 4 10.83 -17.78 -10.32
C LEU A 4 10.90 -18.71 -9.10
N LEU A 5 11.54 -19.87 -9.25
CA LEU A 5 11.82 -20.77 -8.16
C LEU A 5 12.79 -20.16 -7.14
N GLY A 6 13.81 -19.41 -7.60
CA GLY A 6 14.71 -18.65 -6.75
C GLY A 6 14.00 -17.55 -5.96
N LEU A 7 13.14 -16.76 -6.60
CA LEU A 7 12.30 -15.73 -5.96
C LEU A 7 11.36 -16.34 -4.91
N LEU A 8 10.68 -17.42 -5.25
CA LEU A 8 9.81 -18.13 -4.33
C LEU A 8 10.60 -18.74 -3.18
N ALA A 9 11.78 -19.32 -3.45
CA ALA A 9 12.64 -19.89 -2.43
C ALA A 9 13.18 -18.79 -1.50
N ILE A 10 13.70 -17.67 -2.02
CA ILE A 10 14.16 -16.54 -1.21
C ILE A 10 13.00 -15.94 -0.41
N SER A 11 11.82 -15.80 -1.03
CA SER A 11 10.61 -15.37 -0.35
C SER A 11 10.22 -16.31 0.79
N TYR A 12 10.22 -17.61 0.54
CA TYR A 12 9.88 -18.63 1.53
C TYR A 12 10.94 -18.75 2.64
N PHE A 13 12.23 -18.88 2.29
CA PHE A 13 13.33 -18.96 3.27
C PHE A 13 13.51 -17.65 4.03
N GLY A 14 13.39 -16.50 3.36
CA GLY A 14 13.39 -15.20 4.01
C GLY A 14 12.28 -15.11 5.06
N SER A 15 11.05 -15.52 4.72
CA SER A 15 9.93 -15.54 5.67
C SER A 15 10.19 -16.50 6.85
N MET A 16 10.80 -17.65 6.60
CA MET A 16 11.12 -18.65 7.62
C MET A 16 12.22 -18.17 8.58
N VAL A 17 13.30 -17.57 8.07
CA VAL A 17 14.39 -17.01 8.87
C VAL A 17 13.90 -15.82 9.70
N MET A 18 13.03 -14.98 9.11
CA MET A 18 12.49 -13.81 9.79
C MET A 18 11.40 -14.18 10.79
N ARG A 19 10.57 -15.20 10.55
CA ARG A 19 9.66 -15.76 11.55
C ARG A 19 10.39 -16.17 12.83
N GLY A 20 11.56 -16.82 12.72
CA GLY A 20 12.34 -17.23 13.88
C GLY A 20 12.88 -16.08 14.73
N ARG A 21 13.11 -14.89 14.15
CA ARG A 21 13.58 -13.68 14.85
C ARG A 21 12.47 -12.69 15.24
N ALA A 22 11.43 -12.60 14.42
CA ALA A 22 10.28 -11.70 14.66
C ALA A 22 9.37 -12.19 15.79
N LEU A 23 9.33 -13.49 16.07
CA LEU A 23 8.51 -14.09 17.13
C LEU A 23 8.89 -13.65 18.55
N ARG A 24 10.02 -12.98 18.75
CA ARG A 24 10.44 -12.47 20.07
C ARG A 24 9.99 -11.04 20.39
N GLY A 25 8.96 -10.49 19.73
CA GLY A 25 8.36 -9.23 20.19
C GLY A 25 8.02 -8.16 19.14
N ARG A 26 8.20 -8.44 17.83
CA ARG A 26 7.72 -7.57 16.76
C ARG A 26 6.60 -8.28 16.01
N GLY A 27 5.39 -7.75 16.17
CA GLY A 27 4.24 -8.28 15.47
C GLY A 27 4.39 -8.19 13.96
N ARG A 28 3.63 -9.03 13.28
CA ARG A 28 3.39 -9.19 11.82
C ARG A 28 4.43 -8.56 10.90
N GLN A 29 4.90 -9.34 9.94
CA GLN A 29 5.99 -9.02 9.00
C GLN A 29 5.89 -7.59 8.45
N SER A 30 6.94 -6.82 8.69
CA SER A 30 7.17 -5.51 8.13
C SER A 30 7.51 -5.64 6.65
N GLY A 31 6.85 -4.87 5.78
CA GLY A 31 7.14 -4.88 4.34
C GLY A 31 8.54 -4.34 4.01
N ALA A 32 9.12 -3.48 4.87
CA ALA A 32 10.44 -2.91 4.66
C ALA A 32 11.55 -3.97 4.63
N GLU A 33 11.42 -5.04 5.40
CA GLU A 33 12.39 -6.13 5.42
C GLU A 33 12.54 -6.77 4.03
N TRP A 34 11.42 -6.94 3.32
CA TRP A 34 11.40 -7.49 1.96
C TRP A 34 11.93 -6.51 0.93
N VAL A 35 11.65 -5.22 1.08
CA VAL A 35 12.23 -4.17 0.25
C VAL A 35 13.75 -4.13 0.41
N LEU A 36 14.24 -4.18 1.66
CA LEU A 36 15.67 -4.20 1.94
C LEU A 36 16.35 -5.49 1.44
N LEU A 37 15.68 -6.65 1.61
CA LEU A 37 16.18 -7.91 1.07
C LEU A 37 16.27 -7.86 -0.46
N GLY A 38 15.25 -7.31 -1.12
CA GLY A 38 15.25 -7.09 -2.56
C GLY A 38 16.36 -6.15 -3.01
N LEU A 39 16.56 -5.05 -2.32
CA LEU A 39 17.63 -4.09 -2.58
C LEU A 39 19.01 -4.75 -2.48
N ILE A 40 19.23 -5.56 -1.43
CA ILE A 40 20.48 -6.30 -1.24
C ILE A 40 20.68 -7.35 -2.34
N ALA A 41 19.64 -8.11 -2.69
CA ALA A 41 19.69 -9.14 -3.74
C ALA A 41 19.73 -8.55 -5.16
N GLY A 42 19.38 -7.28 -5.31
CA GLY A 42 19.32 -6.57 -6.59
C GLY A 42 20.67 -6.42 -7.29
N PRO A 43 20.65 -5.99 -8.57
CA PRO A 43 21.84 -5.90 -9.43
C PRO A 43 22.88 -4.93 -8.90
N ASN A 44 22.51 -3.98 -8.05
CA ASN A 44 23.39 -2.92 -7.56
C ASN A 44 24.22 -3.33 -6.34
N VAL A 45 23.89 -4.43 -5.63
CA VAL A 45 24.60 -4.85 -4.40
C VAL A 45 25.17 -6.25 -4.57
N LEU A 46 24.34 -7.30 -4.54
CA LEU A 46 24.81 -8.68 -4.68
C LEU A 46 24.74 -9.21 -6.13
N GLY A 47 23.98 -8.56 -7.01
CA GLY A 47 23.82 -9.03 -8.39
C GLY A 47 23.12 -10.38 -8.52
N ALA A 48 22.39 -10.83 -7.49
CA ALA A 48 21.66 -12.09 -7.51
C ALA A 48 20.53 -12.10 -8.56
N PHE A 49 20.03 -10.94 -8.91
CA PHE A 49 19.04 -10.72 -9.97
C PHE A 49 19.68 -9.94 -11.11
N GLU A 50 19.77 -10.57 -12.28
CA GLU A 50 20.21 -9.90 -13.50
C GLU A 50 19.14 -8.90 -13.98
N PRO A 51 19.53 -7.74 -14.56
CA PRO A 51 18.59 -6.75 -15.08
C PRO A 51 17.61 -7.32 -16.13
N GLU A 52 18.08 -8.20 -16.98
CA GLU A 52 17.26 -8.87 -18.00
C GLU A 52 16.18 -9.75 -17.37
N ALA A 53 16.55 -10.46 -16.34
CA ALA A 53 15.61 -11.29 -15.58
C ALA A 53 14.55 -10.44 -14.87
N LEU A 54 14.93 -9.30 -14.27
CA LEU A 54 13.97 -8.36 -13.67
C LEU A 54 13.01 -7.79 -14.73
N GLY A 55 13.49 -7.56 -15.96
CA GLY A 55 12.65 -7.16 -17.10
C GLY A 55 11.60 -8.22 -17.46
N ALA A 56 11.98 -9.49 -17.50
CA ALA A 56 11.08 -10.58 -17.83
C ALA A 56 9.92 -10.74 -16.80
N PHE A 57 10.10 -10.25 -15.57
CA PHE A 57 9.07 -10.27 -14.52
C PHE A 57 8.13 -9.06 -14.52
N GLU A 58 8.33 -8.08 -15.40
CA GLU A 58 7.46 -6.88 -15.45
C GLU A 58 5.96 -7.19 -15.58
N PRO A 59 5.52 -8.10 -16.46
CA PRO A 59 4.10 -8.43 -16.56
C PRO A 59 3.54 -9.05 -15.29
N VAL A 60 4.34 -9.92 -14.64
CA VAL A 60 3.95 -10.56 -13.37
C VAL A 60 3.85 -9.52 -12.26
N ALA A 61 4.82 -8.60 -12.18
CA ALA A 61 4.81 -7.50 -11.23
C ALA A 61 3.59 -6.59 -11.43
N ALA A 62 3.26 -6.26 -12.69
CA ALA A 62 2.08 -5.45 -13.00
C ALA A 62 0.78 -6.10 -12.55
N VAL A 63 0.61 -7.42 -12.78
CA VAL A 63 -0.56 -8.18 -12.32
C VAL A 63 -0.62 -8.19 -10.80
N ALA A 64 0.49 -8.49 -10.14
CA ALA A 64 0.57 -8.64 -8.70
C ALA A 64 0.30 -7.31 -7.96
N VAL A 65 0.87 -6.19 -8.46
CA VAL A 65 0.58 -4.84 -7.95
C VAL A 65 -0.89 -4.48 -8.14
N SER A 66 -1.44 -4.81 -9.31
CA SER A 66 -2.86 -4.57 -9.62
C SER A 66 -3.79 -5.42 -8.75
N TRP A 67 -3.38 -6.65 -8.43
CA TRP A 67 -4.09 -7.54 -7.50
C TRP A 67 -4.24 -6.92 -6.11
N LEU A 68 -3.19 -6.28 -5.58
CA LEU A 68 -3.26 -5.57 -4.31
C LEU A 68 -4.35 -4.49 -4.33
N ALA A 69 -4.46 -3.74 -5.43
CA ALA A 69 -5.53 -2.74 -5.59
C ALA A 69 -6.93 -3.36 -5.62
N LEU A 70 -7.09 -4.56 -6.22
CA LEU A 70 -8.34 -5.32 -6.17
C LEU A 70 -8.72 -5.70 -4.73
N VAL A 71 -7.77 -6.25 -3.97
CA VAL A 71 -7.97 -6.64 -2.56
C VAL A 71 -8.42 -5.44 -1.72
N ILE A 72 -7.75 -4.29 -1.88
CA ILE A 72 -8.12 -3.04 -1.21
C ILE A 72 -9.52 -2.59 -1.62
N GLY A 73 -9.84 -2.61 -2.93
CA GLY A 73 -11.15 -2.22 -3.46
C GLY A 73 -12.30 -3.06 -2.90
N VAL A 74 -12.13 -4.38 -2.82
CA VAL A 74 -13.12 -5.27 -2.20
C VAL A 74 -13.23 -5.02 -0.69
N GLY A 75 -12.11 -4.72 -0.05
CA GLY A 75 -12.04 -4.50 1.39
C GLY A 75 -12.79 -3.24 1.87
N ILE A 76 -12.88 -2.20 1.06
CA ILE A 76 -13.45 -0.89 1.44
C ILE A 76 -14.97 -0.94 1.60
N VAL A 77 -15.65 -1.70 0.74
CA VAL A 77 -17.12 -1.78 0.76
C VAL A 77 -17.59 -2.55 1.99
N GLY A 78 -18.43 -1.90 2.80
CA GLY A 78 -18.99 -2.50 4.02
C GLY A 78 -18.24 -2.13 5.31
N ARG A 79 -17.16 -1.34 5.23
CA ARG A 79 -16.52 -0.72 6.39
C ARG A 79 -17.22 0.57 6.86
N GLY A 80 -18.25 1.02 6.12
CA GLY A 80 -19.04 2.20 6.42
C GLY A 80 -20.03 1.99 7.56
N GLY A 81 -19.68 2.39 8.78
CA GLY A 81 -20.59 2.51 9.93
C GLY A 81 -21.21 3.92 10.05
N PRO A 82 -21.93 4.25 11.14
CA PRO A 82 -22.85 5.39 11.24
C PRO A 82 -22.18 6.77 11.17
N ARG A 83 -23.01 7.84 11.25
CA ARG A 83 -22.67 9.27 10.96
C ARG A 83 -21.37 9.82 11.57
N ALA A 84 -20.86 9.29 12.68
CA ALA A 84 -19.58 9.69 13.27
C ALA A 84 -18.40 9.35 12.34
N GLN A 85 -18.51 8.29 11.57
CA GLN A 85 -17.50 7.81 10.64
C GLN A 85 -17.37 8.71 9.39
N LYS A 86 -18.45 9.40 8.96
CA LYS A 86 -18.37 10.32 7.81
C LYS A 86 -17.45 11.52 8.08
N ARG A 87 -17.38 11.99 9.32
CA ARG A 87 -16.47 13.10 9.71
C ARG A 87 -15.01 12.64 9.77
N VAL A 88 -14.75 11.46 10.31
CA VAL A 88 -13.41 10.86 10.31
C VAL A 88 -12.95 10.59 8.87
N LEU A 89 -13.86 10.12 8.03
CA LEU A 89 -13.65 9.92 6.59
C LEU A 89 -13.22 11.21 5.90
N SER A 90 -13.96 12.31 6.09
CA SER A 90 -13.62 13.59 5.48
C SER A 90 -12.28 14.14 5.99
N LEU A 91 -11.99 13.95 7.28
CA LEU A 91 -10.71 14.33 7.88
C LEU A 91 -9.54 13.57 7.23
N GLY A 92 -9.66 12.23 7.10
CA GLY A 92 -8.64 11.38 6.47
C GLY A 92 -8.37 11.79 5.03
N VAL A 93 -9.44 11.94 4.21
CA VAL A 93 -9.33 12.35 2.81
C VAL A 93 -8.64 13.72 2.68
N VAL A 94 -9.04 14.71 3.46
CA VAL A 94 -8.44 16.06 3.40
C VAL A 94 -6.99 16.04 3.87
N LEU A 95 -6.68 15.29 4.93
CA LEU A 95 -5.32 15.16 5.44
C LEU A 95 -4.39 14.45 4.43
N ALA A 96 -4.85 13.37 3.80
CA ALA A 96 -4.09 12.67 2.79
C ALA A 96 -3.86 13.53 1.53
N LEU A 97 -4.91 14.25 1.08
CA LEU A 97 -4.77 15.21 -0.04
C LEU A 97 -3.80 16.35 0.30
N ALA A 98 -3.90 16.93 1.50
CA ALA A 98 -2.99 17.98 1.96
C ALA A 98 -1.54 17.46 2.02
N THR A 99 -1.36 16.23 2.53
CA THR A 99 -0.03 15.57 2.57
C THR A 99 0.51 15.34 1.18
N GLY A 100 -0.28 14.72 0.29
CA GLY A 100 0.14 14.44 -1.08
C GLY A 100 0.46 15.70 -1.87
N ALA A 101 -0.40 16.71 -1.80
CA ALA A 101 -0.19 18.00 -2.47
C ALA A 101 1.03 18.76 -1.92
N GLY A 102 1.18 18.80 -0.59
CA GLY A 102 2.31 19.46 0.06
C GLY A 102 3.65 18.80 -0.28
N VAL A 103 3.69 17.46 -0.24
CA VAL A 103 4.90 16.70 -0.64
C VAL A 103 5.17 16.82 -2.13
N ALA A 104 4.13 16.76 -2.99
CA ALA A 104 4.29 16.95 -4.43
C ALA A 104 4.85 18.34 -4.74
N ALA A 105 4.35 19.40 -4.10
CA ALA A 105 4.87 20.76 -4.26
C ALA A 105 6.33 20.86 -3.79
N ALA A 106 6.66 20.34 -2.62
CA ALA A 106 8.03 20.33 -2.11
C ALA A 106 8.99 19.55 -3.02
N ALA A 107 8.58 18.36 -3.48
CA ALA A 107 9.35 17.54 -4.42
C ALA A 107 9.51 18.22 -5.79
N TYR A 108 8.47 18.93 -6.26
CA TYR A 108 8.54 19.72 -7.50
C TYR A 108 9.62 20.79 -7.43
N PHE A 109 9.61 21.62 -6.39
CA PHE A 109 10.62 22.67 -6.22
C PHE A 109 12.00 22.08 -5.99
N ALA A 110 12.13 21.05 -5.14
CA ALA A 110 13.41 20.38 -4.94
C ALA A 110 13.98 19.82 -6.26
N ALA A 111 13.17 19.13 -7.05
CA ALA A 111 13.59 18.58 -8.34
C ALA A 111 13.86 19.66 -9.39
N LEU A 112 13.09 20.77 -9.38
CA LEU A 112 13.31 21.90 -10.28
C LEU A 112 14.69 22.52 -10.10
N TYR A 113 15.16 22.65 -8.86
CA TYR A 113 16.44 23.27 -8.53
C TYR A 113 17.62 22.30 -8.56
N SER A 114 17.39 21.04 -8.22
CA SER A 114 18.47 20.05 -8.06
C SER A 114 18.66 19.13 -9.25
N THR A 115 17.66 18.98 -10.15
CA THR A 115 17.71 18.04 -11.26
C THR A 115 17.54 18.72 -12.62
N HIS A 116 17.83 17.97 -13.69
CA HIS A 116 17.58 18.42 -15.07
C HIS A 116 16.16 18.09 -15.57
N LEU A 117 15.28 17.57 -14.70
CA LEU A 117 13.89 17.31 -15.05
C LEU A 117 13.15 18.62 -15.30
N ARG A 118 12.37 18.67 -16.40
CA ARG A 118 11.59 19.86 -16.78
C ARG A 118 10.25 19.47 -17.38
N GLY A 119 9.32 20.39 -17.40
CA GLY A 119 8.01 20.24 -18.04
C GLY A 119 7.18 19.09 -17.44
N THR A 120 6.52 18.32 -18.31
CA THR A 120 5.61 17.23 -17.90
C THR A 120 6.29 16.14 -17.08
N ARG A 121 7.57 15.82 -17.38
CA ARG A 121 8.32 14.80 -16.61
C ARG A 121 8.52 15.21 -15.15
N LEU A 122 8.79 16.49 -14.90
CA LEU A 122 8.93 17.03 -13.54
C LEU A 122 7.60 16.93 -12.77
N TRP A 123 6.48 17.30 -13.42
CA TRP A 123 5.15 17.18 -12.82
C TRP A 123 4.79 15.73 -12.50
N ILE A 124 5.03 14.79 -13.41
CA ILE A 124 4.76 13.36 -13.21
C ILE A 124 5.57 12.83 -12.02
N ALA A 125 6.86 13.16 -11.94
CA ALA A 125 7.71 12.74 -10.82
C ALA A 125 7.22 13.31 -9.48
N ALA A 126 6.94 14.61 -9.43
CA ALA A 126 6.47 15.28 -8.23
C ALA A 126 5.12 14.72 -7.74
N LEU A 127 4.15 14.54 -8.65
CA LEU A 127 2.86 13.92 -8.33
C LEU A 127 3.04 12.48 -7.86
N GLY A 128 3.91 11.68 -8.51
CA GLY A 128 4.21 10.32 -8.09
C GLY A 128 4.74 10.25 -6.65
N ILE A 129 5.71 11.11 -6.29
CA ILE A 129 6.26 11.20 -4.93
C ILE A 129 5.18 11.62 -3.94
N GLY A 130 4.34 12.59 -4.29
CA GLY A 130 3.21 13.02 -3.48
C GLY A 130 2.21 11.89 -3.23
N LEU A 131 1.86 11.12 -4.26
CA LEU A 131 0.96 9.96 -4.15
C LEU A 131 1.53 8.87 -3.24
N CYS A 132 2.82 8.59 -3.32
CA CYS A 132 3.50 7.68 -2.39
C CYS A 132 3.39 8.13 -0.94
N SER A 133 3.25 9.45 -0.70
CA SER A 133 3.17 10.05 0.62
C SER A 133 1.75 10.12 1.20
N CYS A 134 0.71 9.91 0.38
CA CYS A 134 -0.70 9.95 0.82
C CYS A 134 -1.03 8.81 1.78
N ALA A 135 -0.61 7.58 1.45
CA ALA A 135 -1.01 6.38 2.15
C ALA A 135 -0.42 6.28 3.57
N THR A 136 -1.21 5.71 4.49
CA THR A 136 -0.79 5.29 5.83
C THR A 136 -0.95 3.80 5.95
N ALA A 137 0.10 3.08 6.37
CA ALA A 137 0.01 1.64 6.55
C ALA A 137 -0.97 1.29 7.68
N ARG A 138 -2.01 0.55 7.33
CA ARG A 138 -3.03 0.09 8.28
C ARG A 138 -2.49 -0.90 9.30
N HIS A 139 -1.76 -1.92 8.84
CA HIS A 139 -1.28 -3.01 9.72
C HIS A 139 -0.45 -2.54 10.93
N PRO A 140 0.51 -1.59 10.81
CA PRO A 140 1.20 -1.05 11.98
C PRO A 140 0.27 -0.30 12.94
N VAL A 141 -0.78 0.35 12.44
CA VAL A 141 -1.75 1.08 13.27
C VAL A 141 -2.59 0.10 14.08
N ASP A 142 -3.21 -0.88 13.42
CA ASP A 142 -4.03 -1.90 14.07
C ASP A 142 -3.19 -2.71 15.08
N TRP A 143 -1.99 -3.14 14.70
CA TRP A 143 -1.08 -3.84 15.59
C TRP A 143 -0.73 -3.04 16.84
N ALA A 144 -0.47 -1.74 16.70
CA ALA A 144 -0.10 -0.93 17.85
C ALA A 144 -1.32 -0.68 18.77
N ILE A 145 -2.51 -0.48 18.18
CA ILE A 145 -3.76 -0.37 18.96
C ILE A 145 -3.99 -1.64 19.78
N GLU A 146 -3.91 -2.82 19.15
CA GLU A 146 -4.05 -4.11 19.81
C GLU A 146 -2.94 -4.35 20.85
N ARG A 147 -1.69 -4.07 20.49
CA ARG A 147 -0.53 -4.31 21.35
C ARG A 147 -0.52 -3.46 22.61
N PHE A 148 -0.97 -2.23 22.50
CA PHE A 148 -0.98 -1.27 23.61
C PHE A 148 -2.34 -1.16 24.31
N GLY A 149 -3.32 -1.96 23.89
CA GLY A 149 -4.68 -1.95 24.47
C GLY A 149 -5.36 -0.57 24.34
N ALA A 150 -5.05 0.17 23.26
CA ALA A 150 -5.56 1.52 23.09
C ALA A 150 -7.01 1.48 22.60
N ASP A 151 -7.96 1.95 23.43
CA ASP A 151 -9.38 2.06 23.07
C ASP A 151 -9.89 3.48 23.33
N GLY A 152 -9.29 4.46 22.65
CA GLY A 152 -9.65 5.86 22.80
C GLY A 152 -10.15 6.51 21.50
N PRO A 153 -10.53 7.79 21.57
CA PRO A 153 -10.93 8.55 20.38
C PRO A 153 -9.83 8.63 19.33
N LEU A 154 -8.55 8.78 19.74
CA LEU A 154 -7.41 8.85 18.84
C LEU A 154 -7.18 7.52 18.13
N ALA A 155 -7.20 6.39 18.86
CA ALA A 155 -7.03 5.05 18.28
C ALA A 155 -8.09 4.78 17.21
N ARG A 156 -9.36 5.07 17.49
CA ARG A 156 -10.47 4.94 16.52
C ARG A 156 -10.35 5.86 15.32
N MET A 157 -9.86 7.10 15.52
CA MET A 157 -9.59 8.02 14.39
C MET A 157 -8.45 7.52 13.52
N LEU A 158 -7.35 7.04 14.11
CA LEU A 158 -6.18 6.53 13.39
C LEU A 158 -6.54 5.32 12.52
N SER A 159 -7.25 4.34 13.09
CA SER A 159 -7.72 3.17 12.34
C SER A 159 -8.67 3.57 11.20
N GLY A 160 -9.64 4.46 11.48
CA GLY A 160 -10.59 4.94 10.48
C GLY A 160 -9.93 5.73 9.34
N ILE A 161 -8.90 6.52 9.62
CA ILE A 161 -8.13 7.26 8.59
C ILE A 161 -7.28 6.29 7.78
N ALA A 162 -6.57 5.37 8.43
CA ALA A 162 -5.72 4.39 7.75
C ALA A 162 -6.50 3.47 6.80
N ASP A 163 -7.79 3.21 7.08
CA ASP A 163 -8.67 2.46 6.18
C ASP A 163 -8.97 3.18 4.84
N LEU A 164 -8.87 4.49 4.82
CA LEU A 164 -9.32 5.33 3.71
C LEU A 164 -8.19 6.00 2.94
N ASP A 165 -7.06 6.22 3.61
CA ASP A 165 -5.87 6.81 3.00
C ASP A 165 -5.38 6.02 1.78
N ASP A 166 -5.62 4.71 1.77
CA ASP A 166 -5.24 3.81 0.67
C ASP A 166 -6.06 4.02 -0.61
N MET A 167 -7.28 4.58 -0.50
CA MET A 167 -8.12 4.84 -1.69
C MET A 167 -7.55 5.95 -2.57
N LEU A 168 -7.01 7.00 -1.95
CA LEU A 168 -6.61 8.21 -2.66
C LEU A 168 -5.49 7.98 -3.66
N PRO A 169 -4.36 7.35 -3.31
CA PRO A 169 -3.31 7.06 -4.29
C PRO A 169 -3.79 6.15 -5.41
N LEU A 170 -4.71 5.19 -5.13
CA LEU A 170 -5.27 4.29 -6.15
C LEU A 170 -6.18 5.01 -7.15
N LEU A 171 -6.90 6.04 -6.72
CA LEU A 171 -7.73 6.86 -7.59
C LEU A 171 -6.91 7.91 -8.33
N LEU A 172 -6.04 8.62 -7.61
CA LEU A 172 -5.34 9.78 -8.15
C LEU A 172 -4.15 9.42 -9.05
N ILE A 173 -3.63 8.18 -8.99
CA ILE A 173 -2.56 7.72 -9.89
C ILE A 173 -2.98 7.76 -11.37
N ALA A 174 -4.28 7.75 -11.66
CA ALA A 174 -4.79 7.94 -13.01
C ALA A 174 -4.39 9.30 -13.60
N ILE A 175 -4.21 10.34 -12.77
CA ILE A 175 -3.87 11.70 -13.21
C ILE A 175 -2.47 11.74 -13.87
N PRO A 176 -1.35 11.41 -13.18
CA PRO A 176 -0.04 11.41 -13.82
C PRO A 176 0.05 10.41 -14.99
N PHE A 177 -0.70 9.31 -14.97
CA PHE A 177 -0.75 8.37 -16.07
C PHE A 177 -1.48 8.93 -17.31
N ALA A 178 -2.48 9.79 -17.13
CA ALA A 178 -3.17 10.48 -18.23
C ALA A 178 -2.27 11.47 -19.00
N PHE A 179 -1.21 11.98 -18.36
CA PHE A 179 -0.21 12.84 -18.99
C PHE A 179 0.92 12.03 -19.67
N ALA A 180 0.95 10.71 -19.51
CA ALA A 180 1.88 9.86 -20.25
C ALA A 180 1.42 9.74 -21.70
N PRO A 181 2.31 9.84 -22.69
CA PRO A 181 1.94 9.66 -24.10
C PRO A 181 1.38 8.24 -24.29
N VAL A 182 0.09 8.17 -24.58
CA VAL A 182 -0.58 6.93 -24.95
C VAL A 182 -0.45 6.78 -26.44
N ALA A 183 0.24 5.74 -26.88
CA ALA A 183 0.33 5.38 -28.30
C ALA A 183 -0.98 4.72 -28.75
N MET A 184 -2.07 5.47 -28.77
CA MET A 184 -3.30 5.06 -29.47
C MET A 184 -3.38 5.81 -30.79
N PRO A 185 -3.09 5.15 -31.91
CA PRO A 185 -3.30 5.76 -33.22
C PRO A 185 -4.78 6.02 -33.41
N GLY A 186 -5.18 7.28 -33.54
CA GLY A 186 -6.50 7.68 -33.99
C GLY A 186 -7.50 8.19 -32.95
N TYR A 187 -7.20 8.13 -31.62
CA TYR A 187 -8.10 8.64 -30.59
C TYR A 187 -7.41 9.62 -29.65
N ALA A 188 -7.62 10.90 -29.84
CA ALA A 188 -7.20 11.96 -28.91
C ALA A 188 -8.29 12.14 -27.83
N LEU A 189 -8.27 11.30 -26.79
CA LEU A 189 -9.11 11.51 -25.62
C LEU A 189 -8.55 12.68 -24.80
N PRO A 190 -9.40 13.58 -24.26
CA PRO A 190 -8.96 14.62 -23.36
C PRO A 190 -8.41 13.98 -22.05
N TRP A 191 -7.51 14.66 -21.37
CA TRP A 191 -6.84 14.14 -20.17
C TRP A 191 -7.81 13.64 -19.08
N TRP A 192 -8.94 14.34 -18.90
CA TRP A 192 -9.99 13.91 -17.94
C TRP A 192 -10.66 12.61 -18.36
N GLY A 193 -10.85 12.38 -19.67
CA GLY A 193 -11.36 11.12 -20.21
C GLY A 193 -10.40 9.95 -19.89
N LEU A 194 -9.08 10.18 -20.02
CA LEU A 194 -8.06 9.20 -19.66
C LEU A 194 -8.01 8.92 -18.14
N CYS A 195 -8.41 9.87 -17.29
CA CYS A 195 -8.56 9.63 -15.86
C CYS A 195 -9.81 8.82 -15.52
N LEU A 196 -10.92 9.01 -16.25
CA LEU A 196 -12.17 8.31 -15.98
C LEU A 196 -12.23 6.91 -16.62
N LEU A 197 -11.52 6.71 -17.71
CA LEU A 197 -11.52 5.45 -18.45
C LEU A 197 -11.09 4.24 -17.61
N PRO A 198 -10.04 4.30 -16.76
CA PRO A 198 -9.70 3.19 -15.87
C PRO A 198 -10.82 2.84 -14.89
N LEU A 199 -11.54 3.85 -14.37
CA LEU A 199 -12.68 3.63 -13.47
C LEU A 199 -13.84 2.95 -14.20
N GLY A 200 -14.16 3.42 -15.40
CA GLY A 200 -15.20 2.81 -16.24
C GLY A 200 -14.86 1.37 -16.64
N LEU A 201 -13.62 1.13 -17.08
CA LEU A 201 -13.13 -0.21 -17.41
C LEU A 201 -13.20 -1.15 -16.20
N GLY A 202 -12.73 -0.69 -15.04
CA GLY A 202 -12.81 -1.45 -13.79
C GLY A 202 -14.25 -1.77 -13.38
N ALA A 203 -15.16 -0.81 -13.51
CA ALA A 203 -16.58 -1.02 -13.24
C ALA A 203 -17.19 -2.06 -14.18
N VAL A 204 -16.91 -2.00 -15.48
CA VAL A 204 -17.39 -3.00 -16.47
C VAL A 204 -16.83 -4.38 -16.16
N MET A 205 -15.52 -4.50 -15.90
CA MET A 205 -14.89 -5.79 -15.55
C MET A 205 -15.42 -6.34 -14.21
N GLY A 206 -15.67 -5.47 -13.23
CA GLY A 206 -16.26 -5.85 -11.95
C GLY A 206 -17.71 -6.32 -12.07
N THR A 207 -18.52 -5.66 -12.90
CA THR A 207 -19.90 -6.11 -13.17
C THR A 207 -19.93 -7.44 -13.92
N MET A 208 -19.05 -7.60 -14.91
CA MET A 208 -18.92 -8.85 -15.65
C MET A 208 -18.51 -10.00 -14.73
N CYS A 209 -17.49 -9.80 -13.90
CA CYS A 209 -17.05 -10.78 -12.92
C CYS A 209 -18.18 -11.13 -11.93
N ALA A 210 -18.87 -10.13 -11.38
CA ALA A 210 -19.99 -10.35 -10.46
C ALA A 210 -21.15 -11.11 -11.12
N ALA A 211 -21.43 -10.85 -12.41
CA ALA A 211 -22.44 -11.57 -13.17
C ALA A 211 -22.05 -13.04 -13.37
N LEU A 212 -20.80 -13.30 -13.76
CA LEU A 212 -20.29 -14.67 -13.94
C LEU A 212 -20.30 -15.47 -12.64
N LEU A 213 -19.89 -14.84 -11.52
CA LEU A 213 -19.91 -15.48 -10.20
C LEU A 213 -21.31 -15.85 -9.70
N ARG A 214 -22.39 -15.23 -10.23
CA ARG A 214 -23.76 -15.61 -9.88
C ARG A 214 -24.17 -16.98 -10.42
N PHE A 215 -23.57 -17.42 -11.52
CA PHE A 215 -23.86 -18.70 -12.18
C PHE A 215 -22.95 -19.84 -11.64
N GLU A 216 -21.90 -19.50 -10.91
CA GLU A 216 -20.93 -20.49 -10.45
C GLU A 216 -21.10 -20.78 -8.95
N ALA A 217 -21.38 -22.03 -8.65
CA ALA A 217 -21.58 -22.51 -7.28
C ALA A 217 -20.30 -23.10 -6.64
N ARG A 218 -19.25 -23.38 -7.46
CA ARG A 218 -18.02 -24.03 -6.97
C ARG A 218 -16.94 -23.02 -6.63
N ALA A 219 -16.41 -23.05 -5.42
CA ALA A 219 -15.37 -22.14 -4.95
C ALA A 219 -14.10 -22.15 -5.83
N SER A 220 -13.71 -23.30 -6.37
CA SER A 220 -12.53 -23.42 -7.26
C SER A 220 -12.73 -22.72 -8.60
N ALA A 221 -13.93 -22.80 -9.19
CA ALA A 221 -14.25 -22.13 -10.43
C ALA A 221 -14.43 -20.61 -10.22
N ALA A 222 -14.99 -20.20 -9.09
CA ALA A 222 -15.08 -18.80 -8.69
C ALA A 222 -13.69 -18.15 -8.60
N TRP A 223 -12.71 -18.86 -8.07
CA TRP A 223 -11.31 -18.40 -8.04
C TRP A 223 -10.72 -18.23 -9.44
N GLY A 224 -10.94 -19.20 -10.32
CA GLY A 224 -10.49 -19.14 -11.72
C GLY A 224 -11.10 -17.97 -12.49
N LEU A 225 -12.40 -17.71 -12.31
CA LEU A 225 -13.10 -16.56 -12.90
C LEU A 225 -12.53 -15.23 -12.41
N LEU A 226 -12.28 -15.13 -11.12
CA LEU A 226 -11.74 -13.93 -10.50
C LEU A 226 -10.31 -13.65 -11.00
N LEU A 227 -9.47 -14.67 -11.06
CA LEU A 227 -8.11 -14.55 -11.59
C LEU A 227 -8.13 -14.22 -13.09
N GLY A 228 -8.97 -14.89 -13.89
CA GLY A 228 -9.09 -14.65 -15.32
C GLY A 228 -9.55 -13.22 -15.63
N THR A 229 -10.57 -12.72 -14.93
CA THR A 229 -11.05 -11.34 -15.10
C THR A 229 -10.04 -10.29 -14.63
N ALA A 230 -9.28 -10.59 -13.57
CA ALA A 230 -8.20 -9.73 -13.10
C ALA A 230 -7.04 -9.65 -14.10
N LEU A 231 -6.61 -10.79 -14.66
CA LEU A 231 -5.58 -10.83 -15.71
C LEU A 231 -6.03 -10.08 -16.96
N LEU A 232 -7.27 -10.30 -17.41
CA LEU A 232 -7.85 -9.58 -18.55
C LEU A 232 -7.88 -8.07 -18.29
N SER A 233 -8.36 -7.66 -17.13
CA SER A 233 -8.48 -6.26 -16.71
C SER A 233 -7.12 -5.56 -16.69
N THR A 234 -6.11 -6.22 -16.10
CA THR A 234 -4.73 -5.71 -16.07
C THR A 234 -4.13 -5.65 -17.47
N GLY A 235 -4.31 -6.70 -18.29
CA GLY A 235 -3.78 -6.76 -19.65
C GLY A 235 -4.39 -5.67 -20.56
N VAL A 236 -5.70 -5.45 -20.49
CA VAL A 236 -6.39 -4.39 -21.23
C VAL A 236 -5.89 -3.01 -20.75
N SER A 237 -5.79 -2.79 -19.44
CA SER A 237 -5.28 -1.52 -18.90
C SER A 237 -3.86 -1.24 -19.37
N TRP A 238 -3.00 -2.25 -19.35
CA TRP A 238 -1.62 -2.14 -19.83
C TRP A 238 -1.55 -1.80 -21.32
N ARG A 239 -2.35 -2.51 -22.12
CA ARG A 239 -2.42 -2.29 -23.58
C ARG A 239 -2.92 -0.90 -23.96
N LEU A 240 -3.87 -0.37 -23.18
CA LEU A 240 -4.43 0.96 -23.36
C LEU A 240 -3.58 2.06 -22.69
N GLY A 241 -2.49 1.72 -22.01
CA GLY A 241 -1.65 2.67 -21.28
C GLY A 241 -2.33 3.33 -20.09
N LEU A 242 -3.38 2.69 -19.55
CA LEU A 242 -4.14 3.16 -18.39
C LEU A 242 -3.49 2.72 -17.08
N SER A 243 -3.92 3.34 -15.98
CA SER A 243 -3.54 2.89 -14.65
C SER A 243 -4.23 1.57 -14.29
N SER A 244 -3.48 0.48 -14.27
CA SER A 244 -3.99 -0.83 -13.84
C SER A 244 -4.40 -0.85 -12.37
N LEU A 245 -3.72 -0.08 -11.51
CA LEU A 245 -4.09 0.09 -10.09
C LEU A 245 -5.50 0.67 -9.95
N THR A 246 -5.79 1.77 -10.67
CA THR A 246 -7.11 2.42 -10.64
C THR A 246 -8.18 1.48 -11.20
N THR A 247 -7.89 0.78 -12.31
CA THR A 247 -8.83 -0.15 -12.93
C THR A 247 -9.18 -1.30 -11.99
N MET A 248 -8.18 -1.93 -11.37
CA MET A 248 -8.38 -3.06 -10.48
C MET A 248 -9.03 -2.65 -9.15
N PHE A 249 -8.72 -1.46 -8.65
CA PHE A 249 -9.41 -0.89 -7.52
C PHE A 249 -10.90 -0.69 -7.80
N ALA A 250 -11.25 -0.06 -8.93
CA ALA A 250 -12.65 0.13 -9.36
C ALA A 250 -13.37 -1.20 -9.59
N MET A 251 -12.69 -2.20 -10.19
CA MET A 251 -13.19 -3.56 -10.33
C MET A 251 -13.52 -4.17 -8.97
N GLY A 252 -12.62 -4.05 -7.98
CA GLY A 252 -12.82 -4.57 -6.62
C GLY A 252 -14.01 -3.93 -5.91
N VAL A 253 -14.12 -2.61 -5.98
CA VAL A 253 -15.27 -1.86 -5.41
C VAL A 253 -16.57 -2.33 -6.04
N THR A 254 -16.64 -2.37 -7.38
CA THR A 254 -17.85 -2.77 -8.12
C THR A 254 -18.21 -4.22 -7.84
N LEU A 255 -17.24 -5.12 -7.85
CA LEU A 255 -17.43 -6.53 -7.52
C LEU A 255 -18.00 -6.69 -6.10
N SER A 256 -17.46 -5.97 -5.12
CA SER A 256 -17.95 -6.02 -3.75
C SER A 256 -19.36 -5.43 -3.59
N LEU A 257 -19.70 -4.39 -4.35
CA LEU A 257 -21.04 -3.80 -4.34
C LEU A 257 -22.10 -4.76 -4.90
N LEU A 258 -21.76 -5.50 -5.94
CA LEU A 258 -22.69 -6.36 -6.69
C LEU A 258 -22.72 -7.81 -6.20
N SER A 259 -21.68 -8.26 -5.48
CA SER A 259 -21.60 -9.63 -4.96
C SER A 259 -22.61 -9.85 -3.83
N ARG A 260 -23.27 -11.03 -3.83
CA ARG A 260 -24.14 -11.49 -2.73
C ARG A 260 -23.31 -12.04 -1.56
N HIS A 261 -22.16 -12.64 -1.83
CA HIS A 261 -21.27 -13.30 -0.86
C HIS A 261 -20.04 -12.43 -0.54
N ARG A 262 -20.27 -11.16 -0.13
CA ARG A 262 -19.21 -10.16 0.10
C ARG A 262 -18.20 -10.59 1.16
N ALA A 263 -18.65 -11.23 2.23
CA ALA A 263 -17.80 -11.65 3.34
C ALA A 263 -16.84 -12.75 2.91
N GLU A 264 -17.33 -13.77 2.23
CA GLU A 264 -16.54 -14.89 1.70
C GLU A 264 -15.52 -14.39 0.66
N LEU A 265 -15.95 -13.51 -0.26
CA LEU A 265 -15.07 -12.91 -1.26
C LEU A 265 -13.93 -12.11 -0.61
N ARG A 266 -14.25 -11.33 0.43
CA ARG A 266 -13.26 -10.56 1.18
C ARG A 266 -12.26 -11.47 1.87
N GLU A 267 -12.74 -12.51 2.55
CA GLU A 267 -11.88 -13.46 3.26
C GLU A 267 -10.98 -14.23 2.28
N MET A 268 -11.53 -14.68 1.17
CA MET A 268 -10.79 -15.37 0.11
C MET A 268 -9.66 -14.50 -0.44
N LEU A 269 -9.94 -13.22 -0.74
CA LEU A 269 -8.96 -12.27 -1.26
C LEU A 269 -7.93 -11.87 -0.20
N ALA A 270 -8.35 -11.64 1.05
CA ALA A 270 -7.44 -11.28 2.14
C ALA A 270 -6.38 -12.36 2.39
N ARG A 271 -6.71 -13.64 2.20
CA ARG A 271 -5.75 -14.76 2.29
C ARG A 271 -4.66 -14.71 1.22
N THR A 272 -4.92 -14.03 0.08
CA THR A 272 -3.95 -13.89 -1.02
C THR A 272 -3.07 -12.66 -0.89
N GLU A 273 -3.43 -11.74 -0.01
CA GLU A 273 -2.71 -10.46 0.14
C GLU A 273 -1.23 -10.68 0.45
N GLN A 274 -0.91 -11.42 1.50
CA GLN A 274 0.49 -11.65 1.91
C GLN A 274 1.30 -12.46 0.88
N PRO A 275 0.84 -13.59 0.34
CA PRO A 275 1.57 -14.34 -0.67
C PRO A 275 1.90 -13.55 -1.93
N VAL A 276 1.04 -12.61 -2.32
CA VAL A 276 1.24 -11.76 -3.50
C VAL A 276 2.15 -10.57 -3.15
N LEU A 277 1.96 -10.00 -1.99
CA LEU A 277 2.62 -8.76 -1.57
C LEU A 277 4.12 -8.95 -1.33
N LEU A 278 4.54 -10.03 -0.67
CA LEU A 278 5.95 -10.24 -0.31
C LEU A 278 6.88 -10.35 -1.53
N PRO A 279 6.57 -11.14 -2.58
CA PRO A 279 7.37 -11.16 -3.80
C PRO A 279 7.41 -9.81 -4.53
N ILE A 280 6.31 -9.04 -4.49
CA ILE A 280 6.28 -7.71 -5.11
C ILE A 280 7.23 -6.75 -4.40
N LEU A 281 7.23 -6.75 -3.07
CA LEU A 281 8.11 -5.89 -2.28
C LEU A 281 9.58 -6.25 -2.51
N LEU A 282 9.90 -7.54 -2.60
CA LEU A 282 11.23 -8.02 -2.95
C LEU A 282 11.64 -7.54 -4.35
N LEU A 283 10.77 -7.71 -5.35
CA LEU A 283 11.02 -7.29 -6.73
C LEU A 283 11.15 -5.76 -6.84
N ALA A 284 10.29 -5.03 -6.15
CA ALA A 284 10.34 -3.56 -6.11
C ALA A 284 11.66 -3.08 -5.48
N GLY A 285 12.09 -3.71 -4.38
CA GLY A 285 13.37 -3.43 -3.75
C GLY A 285 14.55 -3.72 -4.67
N ALA A 286 14.54 -4.86 -5.39
CA ALA A 286 15.58 -5.22 -6.34
C ALA A 286 15.72 -4.24 -7.53
N ARG A 287 14.65 -3.54 -7.87
CA ARG A 287 14.64 -2.52 -8.92
C ARG A 287 15.07 -1.12 -8.45
N VAL A 288 15.22 -0.90 -7.14
CA VAL A 288 15.70 0.38 -6.63
C VAL A 288 17.19 0.56 -6.97
N HIS A 289 17.51 1.64 -7.68
CA HIS A 289 18.89 1.98 -8.00
C HIS A 289 19.55 2.67 -6.79
N VAL A 290 20.60 2.04 -6.24
CA VAL A 290 21.37 2.62 -5.11
C VAL A 290 22.30 3.75 -5.58
N ALA A 291 22.81 3.65 -6.80
CA ALA A 291 23.69 4.67 -7.41
C ALA A 291 22.91 5.90 -7.89
N ILE A 292 22.09 6.47 -7.00
CA ILE A 292 21.32 7.68 -7.27
C ILE A 292 22.26 8.88 -7.21
N ALA A 293 22.23 9.72 -8.25
CA ALA A 293 22.99 10.95 -8.28
C ALA A 293 22.62 11.87 -7.08
N TRP A 294 23.59 12.57 -6.53
CA TRP A 294 23.42 13.45 -5.36
C TRP A 294 22.16 14.35 -5.42
N PRO A 295 21.82 14.99 -6.57
CA PRO A 295 20.63 15.83 -6.63
C PRO A 295 19.31 15.09 -6.33
N LEU A 296 19.24 13.79 -6.64
CA LEU A 296 18.05 12.98 -6.37
C LEU A 296 17.89 12.67 -4.87
N TRP A 297 18.99 12.52 -4.14
CA TRP A 297 18.95 12.39 -2.67
C TRP A 297 18.36 13.62 -1.99
N VAL A 298 18.60 14.82 -2.54
CA VAL A 298 17.96 16.05 -2.05
C VAL A 298 16.45 15.97 -2.19
N VAL A 299 15.96 15.51 -3.35
CA VAL A 299 14.50 15.35 -3.58
C VAL A 299 13.90 14.33 -2.61
N LEU A 300 14.57 13.20 -2.38
CA LEU A 300 14.13 12.17 -1.44
C LEU A 300 14.07 12.70 -0.01
N GLY A 301 15.12 13.39 0.44
CA GLY A 301 15.19 14.01 1.76
C GLY A 301 14.09 15.06 1.97
N VAL A 302 13.89 15.96 0.99
CA VAL A 302 12.83 16.95 1.02
C VAL A 302 11.45 16.30 1.07
N ALA A 303 11.22 15.22 0.30
CA ALA A 303 9.94 14.50 0.33
C ALA A 303 9.65 13.89 1.71
N CYS A 304 10.64 13.29 2.37
CA CYS A 304 10.49 12.72 3.71
C CYS A 304 10.23 13.78 4.78
N VAL A 305 11.01 14.88 4.75
CA VAL A 305 10.86 15.99 5.70
C VAL A 305 9.53 16.69 5.50
N SER A 306 9.15 17.00 4.25
CA SER A 306 7.87 17.68 3.96
C SER A 306 6.67 16.82 4.37
N ARG A 307 6.73 15.48 4.20
CA ARG A 307 5.69 14.58 4.70
C ARG A 307 5.51 14.71 6.22
N LEU A 308 6.61 14.67 6.96
CA LEU A 308 6.59 14.83 8.42
C LEU A 308 5.99 16.19 8.81
N LEU A 309 6.46 17.27 8.20
CA LEU A 309 6.01 18.63 8.51
C LEU A 309 4.54 18.84 8.16
N VAL A 310 4.11 18.43 6.95
CA VAL A 310 2.72 18.63 6.52
C VAL A 310 1.76 17.81 7.39
N ARG A 311 2.05 16.55 7.70
CA ARG A 311 1.18 15.75 8.57
C ARG A 311 1.13 16.30 10.00
N SER A 312 2.25 16.72 10.56
CA SER A 312 2.31 17.27 11.90
C SER A 312 1.60 18.63 12.00
N ALA A 313 1.65 19.47 10.95
CA ALA A 313 0.99 20.76 10.92
C ALA A 313 -0.50 20.68 10.54
N ALA A 314 -0.85 19.86 9.54
CA ALA A 314 -2.21 19.79 9.04
C ALA A 314 -3.17 19.04 9.97
N ALA A 315 -2.71 17.97 10.63
CA ALA A 315 -3.56 17.16 11.49
C ALA A 315 -4.22 17.95 12.64
N PRO A 316 -3.49 18.74 13.46
CA PRO A 316 -4.10 19.52 14.53
C PRO A 316 -5.09 20.57 14.02
N VAL A 317 -4.78 21.22 12.90
CA VAL A 317 -5.68 22.23 12.30
C VAL A 317 -6.98 21.56 11.83
N LEU A 318 -6.89 20.45 11.12
CA LEU A 318 -8.05 19.75 10.58
C LEU A 318 -8.92 19.15 11.71
N VAL A 319 -8.31 18.60 12.75
CA VAL A 319 -9.07 18.10 13.93
C VAL A 319 -9.77 19.25 14.64
N ALA A 320 -9.11 20.38 14.83
CA ALA A 320 -9.73 21.54 15.46
C ALA A 320 -10.95 22.06 14.70
N LEU A 321 -10.93 21.98 13.36
CA LEU A 321 -12.02 22.39 12.48
C LEU A 321 -13.18 21.39 12.42
N THR A 322 -12.87 20.09 12.44
CA THR A 322 -13.87 19.02 12.20
C THR A 322 -14.39 18.38 13.48
N HIS A 323 -13.56 18.32 14.55
CA HIS A 323 -13.85 17.64 15.81
C HIS A 323 -13.44 18.51 17.02
N PRO A 324 -14.16 19.60 17.33
CA PRO A 324 -13.79 20.50 18.42
C PRO A 324 -13.78 19.81 19.80
N GLY A 325 -14.51 18.69 19.97
CA GLY A 325 -14.49 17.87 21.19
C GLY A 325 -13.27 16.96 21.35
N ALA A 326 -12.49 16.74 20.29
CA ALA A 326 -11.32 15.87 20.30
C ALA A 326 -9.98 16.65 20.30
N ARG A 327 -9.97 17.86 20.83
CA ARG A 327 -8.78 18.74 20.83
C ARG A 327 -7.55 18.11 21.50
N GLY A 328 -7.74 17.27 22.52
CA GLY A 328 -6.65 16.51 23.15
C GLY A 328 -5.95 15.51 22.25
N ALA A 329 -6.65 14.98 21.23
CA ALA A 329 -6.10 14.05 20.25
C ALA A 329 -5.47 14.75 19.03
N SER A 330 -5.64 16.07 18.88
CA SER A 330 -5.27 16.83 17.67
C SER A 330 -3.75 16.85 17.42
N GLY A 331 -2.95 17.10 18.44
CA GLY A 331 -1.49 17.19 18.32
C GLY A 331 -0.83 15.86 17.92
N PRO A 332 -1.15 14.74 18.61
CA PRO A 332 -0.50 13.47 18.33
C PRO A 332 -1.00 12.75 17.05
N LEU A 333 -2.16 13.14 16.48
CA LEU A 333 -2.72 12.46 15.31
C LEU A 333 -1.75 12.40 14.12
N GLY A 334 -1.10 13.51 13.79
CA GLY A 334 -0.15 13.57 12.68
C GLY A 334 1.04 12.62 12.84
N LEU A 335 1.53 12.47 14.06
CA LEU A 335 2.61 11.54 14.38
C LEU A 335 2.14 10.08 14.30
N GLY A 336 0.90 9.79 14.67
CA GLY A 336 0.32 8.45 14.58
C GLY A 336 0.19 7.92 13.14
N LEU A 337 0.13 8.81 12.15
CA LEU A 337 -0.03 8.46 10.73
C LEU A 337 1.30 8.42 9.94
N MET A 338 2.45 8.31 10.62
CA MET A 338 3.77 8.31 9.94
C MET A 338 4.10 6.99 9.24
N SER A 339 3.49 5.88 9.63
CA SER A 339 3.75 4.58 9.01
C SER A 339 3.32 4.58 7.54
N THR A 340 4.17 4.04 6.67
CA THR A 340 3.87 3.74 5.26
C THR A 340 4.05 2.27 5.01
N GLY A 341 3.34 1.74 4.02
CA GLY A 341 3.30 0.30 3.80
C GLY A 341 3.48 -0.09 2.33
N ALA A 342 3.08 -1.31 2.07
CA ALA A 342 3.20 -1.97 0.79
C ALA A 342 2.52 -1.24 -0.37
N LEU A 343 1.42 -0.52 -0.12
CA LEU A 343 0.75 0.27 -1.16
C LEU A 343 1.65 1.39 -1.69
N THR A 344 2.44 2.03 -0.82
CA THR A 344 3.43 3.03 -1.25
C THR A 344 4.43 2.43 -2.25
N MET A 345 4.93 1.21 -1.96
CA MET A 345 5.82 0.49 -2.88
C MET A 345 5.10 0.07 -4.17
N ALA A 346 3.84 -0.36 -4.08
CA ALA A 346 3.02 -0.72 -5.24
C ALA A 346 2.82 0.47 -6.19
N VAL A 347 2.55 1.66 -5.65
CA VAL A 347 2.48 2.91 -6.40
C VAL A 347 3.83 3.22 -7.04
N GLY A 348 4.92 3.19 -6.28
CA GLY A 348 6.28 3.42 -6.78
C GLY A 348 6.66 2.46 -7.91
N LEU A 349 6.40 1.16 -7.73
CA LEU A 349 6.65 0.14 -8.74
C LEU A 349 5.81 0.36 -10.00
N SER A 350 4.54 0.77 -9.87
CA SER A 350 3.70 1.11 -11.03
C SER A 350 4.27 2.27 -11.85
N PHE A 351 4.86 3.27 -11.18
CA PHE A 351 5.58 4.34 -11.89
C PHE A 351 6.84 3.84 -12.58
N ALA A 352 7.63 2.98 -11.94
CA ALA A 352 8.84 2.41 -12.55
C ALA A 352 8.50 1.55 -13.78
N LEU A 353 7.42 0.77 -13.72
CA LEU A 353 6.95 -0.03 -14.84
C LEU A 353 6.38 0.81 -16.00
N ARG A 354 5.74 1.94 -15.70
CA ARG A 354 5.10 2.80 -16.72
C ARG A 354 6.07 3.80 -17.32
N PHE A 355 7.01 4.31 -16.54
CA PHE A 355 7.98 5.32 -16.92
C PHE A 355 9.40 4.76 -16.75
N PRO A 356 9.90 3.91 -17.67
CA PRO A 356 11.25 3.33 -17.60
C PRO A 356 12.32 4.40 -17.84
N SER A 357 12.44 5.36 -16.93
CA SER A 357 13.33 6.50 -17.00
C SER A 357 13.62 7.02 -15.60
N VAL A 358 14.43 8.07 -15.49
CA VAL A 358 14.73 8.76 -14.22
C VAL A 358 13.47 9.11 -13.42
N VAL A 359 12.33 9.35 -14.07
CA VAL A 359 11.05 9.63 -13.40
C VAL A 359 10.57 8.43 -12.60
N GLY A 360 10.49 7.25 -13.23
CA GLY A 360 10.04 6.02 -12.53
C GLY A 360 11.01 5.59 -11.45
N GLU A 361 12.32 5.68 -11.71
CA GLU A 361 13.37 5.37 -10.73
C GLU A 361 13.29 6.29 -9.50
N LEU A 362 13.09 7.59 -9.72
CA LEU A 362 12.97 8.56 -8.63
C LEU A 362 11.74 8.30 -7.77
N VAL A 363 10.58 8.02 -8.39
CA VAL A 363 9.33 7.73 -7.64
C VAL A 363 9.45 6.41 -6.89
N LEU A 364 10.02 5.36 -7.50
CA LEU A 364 10.25 4.07 -6.83
C LEU A 364 11.22 4.22 -5.66
N SER A 365 12.31 4.96 -5.85
CA SER A 365 13.28 5.23 -4.78
C SER A 365 12.66 6.03 -3.63
N ALA A 366 11.80 7.02 -3.95
CA ALA A 366 11.05 7.78 -2.95
C ALA A 366 10.08 6.87 -2.18
N ALA A 367 9.39 5.96 -2.87
CA ALA A 367 8.52 4.97 -2.25
C ALA A 367 9.31 4.05 -1.30
N ALA A 368 10.48 3.56 -1.73
CA ALA A 368 11.33 2.68 -0.93
C ALA A 368 11.84 3.39 0.34
N VAL A 369 12.39 4.59 0.21
CA VAL A 369 12.89 5.37 1.35
C VAL A 369 11.76 5.69 2.32
N GLN A 370 10.60 6.13 1.83
CA GLN A 370 9.45 6.41 2.68
C GLN A 370 8.93 5.16 3.38
N THR A 371 8.89 4.00 2.71
CA THR A 371 8.45 2.73 3.31
C THR A 371 9.41 2.30 4.42
N VAL A 372 10.71 2.30 4.16
CA VAL A 372 11.71 1.92 5.18
C VAL A 372 11.66 2.87 6.38
N LEU A 373 11.66 4.19 6.15
CA LEU A 373 11.59 5.18 7.23
C LEU A 373 10.24 5.11 7.96
N GLY A 374 9.14 4.95 7.23
CA GLY A 374 7.79 4.85 7.80
C GLY A 374 7.63 3.64 8.71
N GLU A 375 8.21 2.50 8.35
CA GLU A 375 8.17 1.30 9.20
C GLU A 375 9.15 1.36 10.38
N MET A 376 10.29 2.02 10.22
CA MET A 376 11.22 2.24 11.34
C MET A 376 10.67 3.23 12.37
N LEU A 377 10.11 4.33 11.92
CA LEU A 377 9.65 5.43 12.78
C LEU A 377 8.17 5.28 13.21
N GLY A 378 7.35 4.61 12.38
CA GLY A 378 5.91 4.49 12.57
C GLY A 378 5.49 3.93 13.94
N PRO A 379 5.97 2.77 14.36
CA PRO A 379 5.60 2.20 15.67
C PRO A 379 6.00 3.08 16.86
N ALA A 380 7.16 3.72 16.79
CA ALA A 380 7.64 4.61 17.85
C ALA A 380 6.84 5.91 17.90
N SER A 381 6.52 6.50 16.74
CA SER A 381 5.72 7.72 16.65
C SER A 381 4.27 7.47 17.08
N LEU A 382 3.70 6.31 16.68
CA LEU A 382 2.35 5.91 17.06
C LEU A 382 2.22 5.68 18.57
N ARG A 383 3.20 4.98 19.19
CA ARG A 383 3.25 4.83 20.63
C ARG A 383 3.31 6.18 21.34
N ARG A 384 4.15 7.12 20.86
CA ARG A 384 4.22 8.48 21.44
C ARG A 384 2.90 9.23 21.28
N ALA A 385 2.22 9.06 20.14
CA ALA A 385 0.93 9.67 19.88
C ALA A 385 -0.15 9.17 20.87
N LEU A 386 -0.25 7.86 21.05
CA LEU A 386 -1.19 7.23 21.99
C LEU A 386 -0.86 7.60 23.46
N ALA A 387 0.43 7.65 23.81
CA ALA A 387 0.87 8.09 25.15
C ALA A 387 0.48 9.56 25.42
N ALA A 388 0.71 10.45 24.45
CA ALA A 388 0.36 11.86 24.57
C ALA A 388 -1.17 12.11 24.66
N ALA A 389 -1.97 11.21 24.06
CA ALA A 389 -3.42 11.22 24.18
C ALA A 389 -3.94 10.58 25.48
N GLY A 390 -3.08 9.93 26.27
CA GLY A 390 -3.49 9.20 27.48
C GLY A 390 -4.27 7.92 27.19
N GLU A 391 -4.14 7.34 26.00
CA GLU A 391 -4.87 6.16 25.54
C GLU A 391 -4.10 4.85 25.67
N LEU A 392 -2.91 4.85 26.31
CA LEU A 392 -2.16 3.63 26.58
C LEU A 392 -2.68 2.97 27.87
N ASP A 393 -2.90 1.65 27.81
CA ASP A 393 -3.13 0.86 29.00
C ASP A 393 -1.79 0.70 29.76
N PRO A 394 -1.69 1.20 31.03
CA PRO A 394 -0.49 1.04 31.86
C PRO A 394 -0.11 -0.43 32.07
N GLY A 395 -1.09 -1.35 32.07
CA GLY A 395 -0.88 -2.78 32.21
C GLY A 395 -0.29 -3.44 30.96
N ALA A 396 -0.64 -2.95 29.75
CA ALA A 396 -0.15 -3.49 28.49
C ALA A 396 1.36 -3.25 28.27
N LEU A 397 1.93 -2.25 28.95
CA LEU A 397 3.39 -1.96 28.90
C LEU A 397 4.23 -2.98 29.66
N SER A 398 3.64 -3.70 30.61
CA SER A 398 4.31 -4.68 31.48
C SER A 398 4.02 -6.13 31.08
N MET A 399 3.12 -6.37 30.13
CA MET A 399 2.81 -7.74 29.70
C MET A 399 3.93 -8.34 28.85
N PRO A 400 4.42 -9.55 29.21
CA PRO A 400 5.14 -10.39 28.27
C PRO A 400 4.19 -10.75 27.11
N THR A 401 4.76 -11.00 25.92
CA THR A 401 4.11 -11.37 24.66
C THR A 401 2.71 -11.98 24.84
N PRO A 402 1.65 -11.49 24.15
CA PRO A 402 0.32 -12.09 24.24
C PRO A 402 0.37 -13.60 23.95
N PRO A 403 -0.49 -14.40 24.55
CA PRO A 403 -0.55 -15.83 24.28
C PRO A 403 -0.79 -16.07 22.77
N PRO A 404 -0.34 -17.21 22.24
CA PRO A 404 -0.52 -17.54 20.83
C PRO A 404 -2.00 -17.46 20.45
N ALA A 405 -2.28 -17.06 19.21
CA ALA A 405 -3.63 -16.96 18.68
C ALA A 405 -4.39 -18.31 18.87
N PRO A 406 -5.74 -18.30 18.98
CA PRO A 406 -6.52 -19.53 19.22
C PRO A 406 -6.24 -20.68 18.23
N GLU A 407 -5.79 -20.38 16.99
CA GLU A 407 -5.39 -21.39 16.02
C GLU A 407 -4.14 -22.18 16.44
N ASP A 408 -3.20 -21.54 17.16
CA ASP A 408 -2.00 -22.21 17.68
C ASP A 408 -2.33 -23.04 18.94
N ALA A 409 -3.37 -22.67 19.69
CA ALA A 409 -3.88 -23.45 20.84
C ALA A 409 -4.57 -24.73 20.38
N LEU A 410 -5.27 -24.72 19.24
CA LEU A 410 -5.85 -25.91 18.61
C LEU A 410 -4.77 -26.85 18.07
N ALA A 411 -3.70 -26.33 17.48
CA ALA A 411 -2.57 -27.14 17.03
C ALA A 411 -1.79 -27.76 18.20
N ALA A 412 -1.64 -27.04 19.31
CA ALA A 412 -0.99 -27.56 20.52
C ALA A 412 -1.84 -28.63 21.24
N SER A 413 -3.19 -28.50 21.24
CA SER A 413 -4.07 -29.50 21.80
C SER A 413 -4.07 -30.80 20.97
N ALA A 414 -4.06 -30.68 19.64
CA ALA A 414 -3.97 -31.84 18.74
C ALA A 414 -2.63 -32.58 18.86
N ALA A 415 -1.54 -31.88 19.14
CA ALA A 415 -0.23 -32.49 19.40
C ALA A 415 -0.13 -33.18 20.78
N GLY A 416 -0.88 -32.67 21.79
CA GLY A 416 -0.93 -33.25 23.13
C GLY A 416 -1.74 -34.55 23.22
N GLU A 417 -2.81 -34.68 22.43
CA GLU A 417 -3.64 -35.90 22.39
C GLU A 417 -2.93 -37.08 21.68
N GLY A 418 -2.00 -36.80 20.76
CA GLY A 418 -1.19 -37.85 20.10
C GLY A 418 -0.11 -38.48 21.00
N GLN A 419 0.29 -37.81 22.09
CA GLN A 419 1.27 -38.36 23.05
C GLN A 419 0.65 -39.12 24.23
N ALA A 420 -0.65 -38.99 24.46
CA ALA A 420 -1.35 -39.73 25.50
C ALA A 420 -1.91 -41.08 25.04
N ALA A 421 -1.80 -41.41 23.73
CA ALA A 421 -2.31 -42.65 23.12
C ALA A 421 -1.19 -43.63 22.67
N SER A 422 0.06 -43.35 23.04
CA SER A 422 1.21 -44.27 22.91
C SER A 422 1.70 -44.66 24.33
#